data_c97e0d976ac29086d7af8239873562dc
#
_entry.id   c97e0d976ac29086d7af8239873562dc
#
_cell.length_a   1.000
_cell.length_b   1.000
_cell.length_c   1.000
_cell.angle_alpha   90.00
_cell.angle_beta   90.00
_cell.angle_gamma   90.00
#
_symmetry.space_group_name_H-M   'P 1'
#
loop_
_entity.id
_entity.type
_entity.pdbx_description
1 polymer ?
#
loop_
_entity_poly.entity_id
_entity_poly.type
_entity_poly.pdbx_seq_one_letter_code
_entity_poly.pdbx_strand_id
1 'polypeptide(L)'
;MNKQIPDFNEVFGQLLPVAEQMQQQMQAQFQQAMGMFGQIGQVSQFPGQFPGMSALMPIQNATMGAIQPFMNSVMGACQSALSQIPVHSLGQVQAEYAAELSALMASAFSAIPNPEGIATQPVPLETWIQGDKRFASPDWHDHGVYEFTAAMYSLNARFTKRIVELVPEGSPEKRKVEYAVEQLVDALSPSNFFVTNPEAQKKLLETKGESLTQAIQNLMADLQKGRISQTDESAFEVGVNVATTPGDVVFECEYFQLLQYKPTTEKVGKQPMLFVPPCINKYYILDLQPANSLVNFVVGQGHTLFLVSWKNPTEAEGHFSWDGYVEEGVIKAIEVTKSITKQPKLNVLGFCVGGTLLATALSTLANRGDDSVNSVTFLTTLLDFTDTGALGVFVDEEQVKAREESIGKGGVMPGKDLSSAFSSLRPNDLIWNYVVNNYLKGEKPPVFDLLYWNSDSTNLPGPMFAWYLRNTYLENKVCQPGKAVVCGTPVDLGLIDVPVYILATREDHIVPWTSAFQTSHLVSGESRFVLGASGHIAGVINPANKNKRNYWVCEGEIPDTPEQWFKQAKEVPGSWWTDWAQWLEPMKGGEVKAPAKPGNTKFKPIEPAPGRYVKQRAV
;
A
#
# COMPACT_ATOMS: atom_id res chain seq x y z
N MET A 1 36.98 -20.09 40.07
CA MET A 1 36.24 -21.22 39.48
C MET A 1 36.33 -21.06 37.98
N ASN A 2 37.27 -21.79 37.35
CA ASN A 2 37.42 -21.83 35.90
C ASN A 2 36.21 -22.54 35.30
N LYS A 3 35.33 -21.81 34.61
CA LYS A 3 34.40 -22.43 33.68
C LYS A 3 35.19 -22.81 32.44
N GLN A 4 35.42 -24.11 32.26
CA GLN A 4 35.91 -24.67 31.00
C GLN A 4 34.93 -24.25 29.90
N ILE A 5 35.44 -23.52 28.91
CA ILE A 5 34.77 -23.30 27.63
C ILE A 5 34.68 -24.68 26.97
N PRO A 6 33.51 -25.15 26.55
CA PRO A 6 33.38 -26.43 25.84
C PRO A 6 34.31 -26.44 24.62
N ASP A 7 34.94 -27.58 24.36
CA ASP A 7 35.82 -27.76 23.21
C ASP A 7 34.98 -27.52 21.92
N PHE A 8 35.47 -26.61 21.08
CA PHE A 8 34.83 -26.22 19.82
C PHE A 8 34.51 -27.44 18.94
N ASN A 9 35.37 -28.47 18.96
CA ASN A 9 35.17 -29.73 18.21
C ASN A 9 34.01 -30.58 18.75
N GLU A 10 33.74 -30.52 20.05
CA GLU A 10 32.64 -31.26 20.68
C GLU A 10 31.30 -30.61 20.40
N VAL A 11 31.24 -29.27 20.42
CA VAL A 11 30.06 -28.49 20.03
C VAL A 11 29.81 -28.61 18.53
N PHE A 12 30.86 -28.56 17.72
CA PHE A 12 30.77 -28.68 16.26
C PHE A 12 30.34 -30.09 15.81
N GLY A 13 30.83 -31.13 16.48
CA GLY A 13 30.41 -32.51 16.22
C GLY A 13 28.94 -32.79 16.56
N GLN A 14 28.34 -32.02 17.48
CA GLN A 14 26.91 -32.10 17.79
C GLN A 14 26.05 -31.22 16.83
N LEU A 15 26.63 -30.17 16.25
CA LEU A 15 25.94 -29.26 15.32
C LEU A 15 25.98 -29.75 13.87
N LEU A 16 26.99 -30.52 13.47
CA LEU A 16 27.10 -31.06 12.11
C LEU A 16 25.88 -31.88 11.67
N PRO A 17 25.40 -32.85 12.49
CA PRO A 17 24.18 -33.60 12.14
C PRO A 17 22.92 -32.71 12.06
N VAL A 18 22.85 -31.67 12.89
CA VAL A 18 21.73 -30.71 12.89
C VAL A 18 21.80 -29.84 11.66
N ALA A 19 22.99 -29.38 11.26
CA ALA A 19 23.19 -28.60 10.04
C ALA A 19 22.88 -29.43 8.77
N GLU A 20 23.35 -30.71 8.74
CA GLU A 20 23.03 -31.64 7.65
C GLU A 20 21.54 -31.97 7.60
N GLN A 21 20.88 -32.14 8.74
CA GLN A 21 19.44 -32.37 8.81
C GLN A 21 18.65 -31.14 8.39
N MET A 22 19.08 -29.93 8.77
CA MET A 22 18.49 -28.68 8.28
C MET A 22 18.72 -28.49 6.78
N GLN A 23 19.90 -28.81 6.28
CA GLN A 23 20.23 -28.77 4.86
C GLN A 23 19.34 -29.75 4.06
N GLN A 24 19.20 -30.98 4.52
CA GLN A 24 18.33 -31.99 3.90
C GLN A 24 16.87 -31.55 3.98
N GLN A 25 16.45 -30.96 5.08
CA GLN A 25 15.10 -30.48 5.28
C GLN A 25 14.80 -29.26 4.39
N MET A 26 15.74 -28.29 4.26
CA MET A 26 15.63 -27.16 3.34
C MET A 26 15.71 -27.60 1.88
N GLN A 27 16.61 -28.55 1.56
CA GLN A 27 16.73 -29.10 0.21
C GLN A 27 15.48 -29.92 -0.17
N ALA A 28 14.92 -30.66 0.79
CA ALA A 28 13.65 -31.38 0.63
C ALA A 28 12.47 -30.39 0.49
N GLN A 29 12.45 -29.31 1.28
CA GLN A 29 11.44 -28.24 1.17
C GLN A 29 11.57 -27.48 -0.15
N PHE A 30 12.78 -27.20 -0.61
CA PHE A 30 13.05 -26.59 -1.91
C PHE A 30 12.67 -27.53 -3.06
N GLN A 31 13.07 -28.81 -2.99
CA GLN A 31 12.64 -29.84 -3.95
C GLN A 31 11.15 -30.12 -3.88
N GLN A 32 10.54 -30.02 -2.70
CA GLN A 32 9.10 -30.12 -2.51
C GLN A 32 8.37 -28.89 -3.04
N ALA A 33 8.92 -27.70 -2.85
CA ALA A 33 8.42 -26.47 -3.48
C ALA A 33 8.58 -26.56 -5.01
N MET A 34 9.74 -26.95 -5.52
CA MET A 34 9.97 -27.17 -6.96
C MET A 34 9.15 -28.36 -7.48
N GLY A 35 8.97 -29.42 -6.69
CA GLY A 35 8.09 -30.54 -6.99
C GLY A 35 6.60 -30.17 -6.93
N MET A 36 6.19 -29.24 -6.06
CA MET A 36 4.87 -28.63 -6.07
C MET A 36 4.65 -27.83 -7.34
N PHE A 37 5.63 -27.06 -7.78
CA PHE A 37 5.59 -26.40 -9.10
C PHE A 37 5.48 -27.41 -10.25
N GLY A 38 6.07 -28.61 -10.13
CA GLY A 38 6.02 -29.69 -11.14
C GLY A 38 4.85 -30.66 -11.02
N GLN A 39 4.18 -30.79 -9.85
CA GLN A 39 3.10 -31.75 -9.58
C GLN A 39 1.71 -31.11 -9.41
N ILE A 40 1.57 -29.80 -9.65
CA ILE A 40 0.29 -29.06 -9.50
C ILE A 40 -0.85 -29.61 -10.39
N GLY A 41 -0.59 -30.61 -11.23
CA GLY A 41 -1.61 -31.28 -12.04
C GLY A 41 -2.52 -32.29 -11.32
N GLN A 42 -2.27 -32.68 -10.07
CA GLN A 42 -2.99 -33.79 -9.44
C GLN A 42 -3.30 -33.70 -7.93
N VAL A 43 -3.35 -32.53 -7.29
CA VAL A 43 -3.64 -32.49 -5.85
C VAL A 43 -4.91 -31.71 -5.53
N SER A 44 -6.01 -32.43 -5.42
CA SER A 44 -7.29 -31.97 -4.85
C SER A 44 -7.40 -32.10 -3.33
N GLN A 45 -6.31 -32.39 -2.61
CA GLN A 45 -6.30 -32.46 -1.15
C GLN A 45 -4.95 -31.98 -0.59
N PHE A 46 -4.94 -30.79 -0.01
CA PHE A 46 -3.85 -30.36 0.87
C PHE A 46 -4.02 -31.02 2.25
N PRO A 47 -3.03 -31.82 2.74
CA PRO A 47 -2.98 -32.16 4.15
C PRO A 47 -2.50 -30.94 4.92
N GLY A 48 -3.38 -30.34 5.75
CA GLY A 48 -3.06 -29.22 6.60
C GLY A 48 -2.11 -29.61 7.74
N GLN A 49 -0.81 -29.64 7.49
CA GLN A 49 0.19 -29.70 8.55
C GLN A 49 1.55 -29.15 8.06
N PHE A 50 1.66 -27.80 8.02
CA PHE A 50 2.93 -27.13 8.19
C PHE A 50 2.93 -26.51 9.60
N PRO A 51 3.82 -26.89 10.53
CA PRO A 51 3.80 -26.43 11.91
C PRO A 51 4.02 -24.91 12.11
N GLY A 52 4.32 -24.14 11.08
CA GLY A 52 4.46 -22.69 11.13
C GLY A 52 3.32 -21.90 10.49
N MET A 53 2.60 -22.49 9.51
CA MET A 53 1.49 -21.81 8.85
C MET A 53 0.18 -21.84 9.64
N SER A 54 -0.03 -22.82 10.50
CA SER A 54 -1.19 -22.87 11.37
C SER A 54 -1.18 -21.79 12.47
N ALA A 55 -0.03 -21.28 12.86
CA ALA A 55 0.08 -20.16 13.80
C ALA A 55 -0.15 -18.78 13.16
N LEU A 56 -0.09 -18.70 11.82
CA LEU A 56 -0.32 -17.48 11.05
C LEU A 56 -1.73 -17.41 10.43
N MET A 57 -2.59 -18.39 10.72
CA MET A 57 -3.96 -18.52 10.22
C MET A 57 -5.09 -18.02 11.16
N PRO A 58 -4.93 -17.02 12.04
CA PRO A 58 -6.09 -16.39 12.67
C PRO A 58 -6.82 -15.42 11.73
N ILE A 59 -6.27 -15.15 10.55
CA ILE A 59 -6.88 -14.26 9.55
C ILE A 59 -7.93 -15.01 8.69
N GLN A 60 -8.08 -16.31 8.85
CA GLN A 60 -8.95 -17.16 8.03
C GLN A 60 -10.35 -17.42 8.58
N ASN A 61 -10.97 -16.47 9.27
CA ASN A 61 -12.44 -16.50 9.35
C ASN A 61 -13.13 -15.65 8.28
N ALA A 62 -12.38 -15.03 7.38
CA ALA A 62 -12.92 -14.52 6.13
C ALA A 62 -13.11 -15.72 5.19
N THR A 63 -14.35 -16.11 5.03
CA THR A 63 -14.88 -17.15 4.16
C THR A 63 -13.87 -17.72 3.14
N MET A 64 -13.46 -18.98 3.30
CA MET A 64 -12.63 -19.74 2.35
C MET A 64 -13.08 -19.55 0.88
N GLY A 65 -14.36 -19.30 0.66
CA GLY A 65 -14.92 -19.03 -0.66
C GLY A 65 -14.39 -17.76 -1.36
N ALA A 66 -13.93 -16.74 -0.62
CA ALA A 66 -13.43 -15.51 -1.21
C ALA A 66 -11.95 -15.57 -1.61
N ILE A 67 -11.18 -16.47 -0.98
CA ILE A 67 -9.73 -16.66 -1.24
C ILE A 67 -9.50 -17.72 -2.32
N GLN A 68 -10.41 -18.69 -2.44
CA GLN A 68 -10.26 -19.82 -3.36
C GLN A 68 -10.09 -19.39 -4.83
N PRO A 69 -10.88 -18.45 -5.40
CA PRO A 69 -10.66 -17.98 -6.76
C PRO A 69 -9.28 -17.36 -6.97
N PHE A 70 -8.78 -16.58 -6.00
CA PHE A 70 -7.44 -16.00 -6.08
C PHE A 70 -6.36 -17.08 -6.05
N MET A 71 -6.45 -18.05 -5.14
CA MET A 71 -5.49 -19.16 -5.07
C MET A 71 -5.49 -19.98 -6.35
N ASN A 72 -6.66 -20.27 -6.92
CA ASN A 72 -6.77 -20.98 -8.19
C ASN A 72 -6.12 -20.19 -9.33
N SER A 73 -6.36 -18.89 -9.39
CA SER A 73 -5.78 -17.99 -10.38
C SER A 73 -4.25 -17.95 -10.28
N VAL A 74 -3.69 -17.83 -9.07
CA VAL A 74 -2.24 -17.87 -8.83
C VAL A 74 -1.65 -19.23 -9.22
N MET A 75 -2.30 -20.34 -8.85
CA MET A 75 -1.85 -21.68 -9.20
C MET A 75 -1.86 -21.90 -10.72
N GLY A 76 -2.91 -21.48 -11.41
CA GLY A 76 -3.00 -21.53 -12.88
C GLY A 76 -1.90 -20.69 -13.54
N ALA A 77 -1.66 -19.48 -13.03
CA ALA A 77 -0.59 -18.61 -13.51
C ALA A 77 0.80 -19.24 -13.33
N CYS A 78 1.09 -19.87 -12.19
CA CYS A 78 2.34 -20.58 -11.95
C CYS A 78 2.53 -21.74 -12.94
N GLN A 79 1.50 -22.54 -13.18
CA GLN A 79 1.57 -23.65 -14.11
C GLN A 79 1.79 -23.17 -15.56
N SER A 80 1.05 -22.15 -15.99
CA SER A 80 1.20 -21.53 -17.31
C SER A 80 2.60 -20.94 -17.49
N ALA A 81 3.08 -20.17 -16.54
CA ALA A 81 4.38 -19.53 -16.58
C ALA A 81 5.54 -20.52 -16.67
N LEU A 82 5.51 -21.61 -15.88
CA LEU A 82 6.54 -22.66 -15.93
C LEU A 82 6.62 -23.32 -17.31
N SER A 83 5.49 -23.49 -18.00
CA SER A 83 5.48 -24.05 -19.36
C SER A 83 6.10 -23.12 -20.42
N GLN A 84 6.22 -21.83 -20.14
CA GLN A 84 6.77 -20.82 -21.03
C GLN A 84 8.29 -20.64 -20.86
N ILE A 85 8.89 -21.16 -19.77
CA ILE A 85 10.30 -21.01 -19.48
C ILE A 85 11.12 -21.93 -20.43
N PRO A 86 12.09 -21.37 -21.19
CA PRO A 86 12.96 -22.18 -22.04
C PRO A 86 13.85 -23.10 -21.19
N VAL A 87 13.88 -24.39 -21.52
CA VAL A 87 14.67 -25.42 -20.80
C VAL A 87 16.15 -25.03 -20.71
N HIS A 88 16.70 -24.45 -21.78
CA HIS A 88 18.09 -23.99 -21.80
C HIS A 88 18.35 -22.89 -20.76
N SER A 89 17.48 -21.91 -20.64
CA SER A 89 17.62 -20.81 -19.67
C SER A 89 17.52 -21.33 -18.23
N LEU A 90 16.62 -22.28 -17.98
CA LEU A 90 16.51 -22.94 -16.69
C LEU A 90 17.81 -23.71 -16.35
N GLY A 91 18.40 -24.42 -17.33
CA GLY A 91 19.68 -25.11 -17.17
C GLY A 91 20.84 -24.18 -16.82
N GLN A 92 20.87 -22.97 -17.40
CA GLN A 92 21.86 -21.94 -17.05
C GLN A 92 21.71 -21.46 -15.60
N VAL A 93 20.49 -21.13 -15.17
CA VAL A 93 20.20 -20.70 -13.80
C VAL A 93 20.56 -21.81 -12.81
N GLN A 94 20.29 -23.08 -13.13
CA GLN A 94 20.67 -24.23 -12.28
C GLN A 94 22.20 -24.38 -12.16
N ALA A 95 22.94 -24.18 -13.26
CA ALA A 95 24.41 -24.25 -13.24
C ALA A 95 25.02 -23.12 -12.40
N GLU A 96 24.50 -21.90 -12.51
CA GLU A 96 24.91 -20.75 -11.71
C GLU A 96 24.58 -20.97 -10.22
N TYR A 97 23.39 -21.49 -9.91
CA TYR A 97 23.02 -21.87 -8.53
C TYR A 97 24.02 -22.88 -7.94
N ALA A 98 24.35 -23.93 -8.69
CA ALA A 98 25.30 -24.96 -8.23
C ALA A 98 26.69 -24.37 -7.96
N ALA A 99 27.14 -23.46 -8.81
CA ALA A 99 28.43 -22.78 -8.63
C ALA A 99 28.45 -21.89 -7.38
N GLU A 100 27.39 -21.07 -7.19
CA GLU A 100 27.30 -20.19 -6.03
C GLU A 100 27.06 -20.98 -4.74
N LEU A 101 26.28 -22.05 -4.76
CA LEU A 101 26.11 -22.95 -3.61
C LEU A 101 27.46 -23.59 -3.20
N SER A 102 28.26 -24.01 -4.19
CA SER A 102 29.61 -24.56 -3.94
C SER A 102 30.52 -23.51 -3.31
N ALA A 103 30.45 -22.26 -3.78
CA ALA A 103 31.22 -21.15 -3.20
C ALA A 103 30.78 -20.83 -1.76
N LEU A 104 29.49 -20.81 -1.49
CA LEU A 104 28.94 -20.59 -0.15
C LEU A 104 29.35 -21.71 0.82
N MET A 105 29.24 -22.96 0.36
CA MET A 105 29.69 -24.12 1.15
C MET A 105 31.20 -24.04 1.44
N ALA A 106 32.03 -23.74 0.43
CA ALA A 106 33.45 -23.55 0.62
C ALA A 106 33.76 -22.46 1.65
N SER A 107 33.01 -21.37 1.67
CA SER A 107 33.15 -20.27 2.61
C SER A 107 32.77 -20.70 4.05
N ALA A 108 31.65 -21.41 4.18
CA ALA A 108 31.17 -21.89 5.48
C ALA A 108 32.12 -22.91 6.13
N PHE A 109 32.77 -23.77 5.32
CA PHE A 109 33.65 -24.86 5.78
C PHE A 109 35.13 -24.57 5.56
N SER A 110 35.52 -23.35 5.15
CA SER A 110 36.95 -22.98 4.91
C SER A 110 37.85 -23.06 6.16
N ALA A 111 37.27 -23.19 7.34
CA ALA A 111 38.04 -23.49 8.58
C ALA A 111 38.59 -24.94 8.63
N ILE A 112 38.18 -25.83 7.70
CA ILE A 112 38.70 -27.20 7.58
C ILE A 112 39.89 -27.15 6.60
N PRO A 113 41.13 -27.46 7.02
CA PRO A 113 42.28 -27.43 6.13
C PRO A 113 42.05 -28.35 4.92
N ASN A 114 42.04 -27.76 3.72
CA ASN A 114 41.95 -28.52 2.47
C ASN A 114 43.30 -29.24 2.25
N PRO A 115 43.33 -30.58 2.12
CA PRO A 115 44.57 -31.33 1.90
C PRO A 115 45.26 -31.02 0.54
N GLU A 116 44.60 -30.39 -0.41
CA GLU A 116 45.10 -30.20 -1.77
C GLU A 116 45.56 -28.77 -2.13
N GLY A 117 45.60 -27.83 -1.16
CA GLY A 117 46.40 -26.59 -1.31
C GLY A 117 45.97 -25.57 -2.39
N ILE A 118 44.76 -25.64 -2.94
CA ILE A 118 44.24 -24.61 -3.87
C ILE A 118 43.51 -23.57 -3.04
N ALA A 119 44.22 -22.51 -2.67
CA ALA A 119 43.66 -21.37 -1.92
C ALA A 119 42.89 -20.44 -2.86
N THR A 120 41.60 -20.72 -3.10
CA THR A 120 40.65 -19.66 -3.40
C THR A 120 40.31 -18.99 -2.08
N GLN A 121 40.52 -17.68 -1.95
CA GLN A 121 40.11 -16.97 -0.75
C GLN A 121 38.56 -17.10 -0.65
N PRO A 122 38.05 -17.63 0.47
CA PRO A 122 36.61 -17.81 0.63
C PRO A 122 35.92 -16.44 0.63
N VAL A 123 34.84 -16.32 -0.08
CA VAL A 123 34.00 -15.11 -0.07
C VAL A 123 33.29 -15.01 1.29
N PRO A 124 33.39 -13.89 2.04
CA PRO A 124 32.73 -13.78 3.34
C PRO A 124 31.24 -14.06 3.25
N LEU A 125 30.66 -14.81 4.22
CA LEU A 125 29.23 -15.16 4.23
C LEU A 125 28.33 -13.93 4.22
N GLU A 126 28.76 -12.83 4.84
CA GLU A 126 28.05 -11.54 4.83
C GLU A 126 27.76 -11.01 3.41
N THR A 127 28.56 -11.40 2.41
CA THR A 127 28.37 -10.97 1.01
C THR A 127 27.01 -11.41 0.45
N TRP A 128 26.49 -12.57 0.90
CA TRP A 128 25.19 -13.07 0.44
C TRP A 128 23.98 -12.40 1.10
N ILE A 129 24.18 -11.78 2.28
CA ILE A 129 23.12 -11.14 3.08
C ILE A 129 23.23 -9.62 3.10
N GLN A 130 24.26 -9.07 2.46
CA GLN A 130 24.52 -7.64 2.41
C GLN A 130 23.32 -6.86 1.83
N GLY A 131 22.86 -5.83 2.55
CA GLY A 131 21.74 -4.98 2.15
C GLY A 131 20.36 -5.51 2.55
N ASP A 132 20.25 -6.73 3.03
CA ASP A 132 18.98 -7.24 3.55
C ASP A 132 18.79 -6.80 5.01
N LYS A 133 17.82 -5.92 5.23
CA LYS A 133 17.52 -5.33 6.54
C LYS A 133 17.14 -6.37 7.61
N ARG A 134 16.63 -7.53 7.20
CA ARG A 134 16.24 -8.62 8.12
C ARG A 134 17.43 -9.22 8.85
N PHE A 135 18.62 -9.13 8.26
CA PHE A 135 19.87 -9.69 8.76
C PHE A 135 20.90 -8.62 9.13
N ALA A 136 20.48 -7.35 9.26
CA ALA A 136 21.37 -6.22 9.52
C ALA A 136 21.87 -6.16 10.97
N SER A 137 21.23 -6.86 11.92
CA SER A 137 21.67 -6.89 13.31
C SER A 137 23.01 -7.65 13.45
N PRO A 138 23.94 -7.16 14.28
CA PRO A 138 25.19 -7.90 14.59
C PRO A 138 24.96 -9.33 15.07
N ASP A 139 23.84 -9.61 15.73
CA ASP A 139 23.53 -10.93 16.26
C ASP A 139 23.49 -12.02 15.17
N TRP A 140 23.21 -11.66 13.92
CA TRP A 140 23.26 -12.58 12.78
C TRP A 140 24.69 -12.96 12.38
N HIS A 141 25.68 -12.13 12.72
CA HIS A 141 27.09 -12.30 12.38
C HIS A 141 27.92 -12.88 13.54
N ASP A 142 27.44 -12.82 14.78
CA ASP A 142 28.16 -13.26 15.98
C ASP A 142 28.40 -14.77 16.00
N HIS A 143 27.61 -15.56 15.29
CA HIS A 143 27.73 -17.03 15.23
C HIS A 143 27.54 -17.51 13.78
N GLY A 144 28.52 -18.21 13.25
CA GLY A 144 28.57 -18.68 11.87
C GLY A 144 27.37 -19.53 11.43
N VAL A 145 26.65 -20.18 12.35
CA VAL A 145 25.41 -20.94 12.04
C VAL A 145 24.26 -20.01 11.57
N TYR A 146 24.06 -18.87 12.25
CA TYR A 146 23.02 -17.93 11.87
C TYR A 146 23.36 -17.21 10.57
N GLU A 147 24.62 -16.79 10.43
CA GLU A 147 25.11 -16.16 9.21
C GLU A 147 25.01 -17.10 8.01
N PHE A 148 25.42 -18.37 8.16
CA PHE A 148 25.26 -19.40 7.13
C PHE A 148 23.78 -19.65 6.78
N THR A 149 22.91 -19.73 7.79
CA THR A 149 21.47 -19.92 7.57
C THR A 149 20.86 -18.76 6.78
N ALA A 150 21.21 -17.53 7.12
CA ALA A 150 20.77 -16.33 6.42
C ALA A 150 21.33 -16.28 4.98
N ALA A 151 22.63 -16.61 4.79
CA ALA A 151 23.27 -16.65 3.48
C ALA A 151 22.64 -17.72 2.56
N MET A 152 22.39 -18.92 3.09
CA MET A 152 21.73 -20.01 2.37
C MET A 152 20.30 -19.62 1.95
N TYR A 153 19.53 -19.01 2.87
CA TYR A 153 18.21 -18.49 2.55
C TYR A 153 18.29 -17.43 1.45
N SER A 154 19.18 -16.45 1.56
CA SER A 154 19.33 -15.37 0.59
C SER A 154 19.74 -15.88 -0.79
N LEU A 155 20.60 -16.89 -0.86
CA LEU A 155 20.94 -17.59 -2.09
C LEU A 155 19.70 -18.23 -2.73
N ASN A 156 18.95 -19.02 -1.96
CA ASN A 156 17.74 -19.69 -2.45
C ASN A 156 16.68 -18.68 -2.90
N ALA A 157 16.43 -17.63 -2.11
CA ALA A 157 15.49 -16.57 -2.42
C ALA A 157 15.82 -15.86 -3.74
N ARG A 158 17.09 -15.50 -3.94
CA ARG A 158 17.57 -14.85 -5.17
C ARG A 158 17.38 -15.75 -6.39
N PHE A 159 17.75 -17.01 -6.31
CA PHE A 159 17.60 -17.93 -7.44
C PHE A 159 16.15 -18.29 -7.73
N THR A 160 15.29 -18.36 -6.73
CA THR A 160 13.83 -18.54 -6.93
C THR A 160 13.25 -17.34 -7.69
N LYS A 161 13.60 -16.11 -7.29
CA LYS A 161 13.19 -14.89 -8.02
C LYS A 161 13.75 -14.88 -9.44
N ARG A 162 15.00 -15.29 -9.65
CA ARG A 162 15.63 -15.35 -10.97
C ARG A 162 14.96 -16.35 -11.93
N ILE A 163 14.40 -17.45 -11.41
CA ILE A 163 13.60 -18.37 -12.24
C ILE A 163 12.34 -17.64 -12.76
N VAL A 164 11.71 -16.81 -11.95
CA VAL A 164 10.53 -16.03 -12.35
C VAL A 164 10.87 -14.96 -13.39
N GLU A 165 12.08 -14.39 -13.34
CA GLU A 165 12.57 -13.44 -14.36
C GLU A 165 12.65 -14.08 -15.77
N LEU A 166 12.76 -15.42 -15.85
CA LEU A 166 12.75 -16.14 -17.14
C LEU A 166 11.35 -16.20 -17.78
N VAL A 167 10.31 -15.90 -17.06
CA VAL A 167 8.95 -15.79 -17.61
C VAL A 167 8.91 -14.57 -18.54
N PRO A 168 8.38 -14.72 -19.78
CA PRO A 168 8.37 -13.65 -20.76
C PRO A 168 7.76 -12.35 -20.22
N GLU A 169 8.41 -11.21 -20.53
CA GLU A 169 7.87 -9.88 -20.23
C GLU A 169 6.52 -9.69 -20.93
N GLY A 170 5.58 -9.02 -20.22
CA GLY A 170 4.23 -8.78 -20.75
C GLY A 170 3.28 -9.98 -20.65
N SER A 171 3.76 -11.13 -20.16
CA SER A 171 2.87 -12.26 -19.82
C SER A 171 1.92 -11.84 -18.68
N PRO A 172 0.60 -12.05 -18.83
CA PRO A 172 -0.36 -11.76 -17.77
C PRO A 172 -0.10 -12.53 -16.46
N GLU A 173 0.54 -13.71 -16.58
CA GLU A 173 0.86 -14.58 -15.47
C GLU A 173 2.07 -14.10 -14.66
N LYS A 174 3.03 -13.43 -15.30
CA LYS A 174 4.31 -13.05 -14.67
C LYS A 174 4.11 -12.31 -13.35
N ARG A 175 3.28 -11.29 -13.34
CA ARG A 175 3.00 -10.48 -12.12
C ARG A 175 2.43 -11.34 -10.97
N LYS A 176 1.56 -12.31 -11.26
CA LYS A 176 0.99 -13.21 -10.25
C LYS A 176 2.03 -14.16 -9.70
N VAL A 177 2.92 -14.67 -10.55
CA VAL A 177 4.00 -15.56 -10.14
C VAL A 177 5.04 -14.81 -9.32
N GLU A 178 5.42 -13.61 -9.72
CA GLU A 178 6.30 -12.71 -8.95
C GLU A 178 5.75 -12.49 -7.55
N TYR A 179 4.46 -12.11 -7.46
CA TYR A 179 3.79 -11.93 -6.17
C TYR A 179 3.80 -13.21 -5.33
N ALA A 180 3.42 -14.35 -5.91
CA ALA A 180 3.37 -15.63 -5.18
C ALA A 180 4.76 -16.05 -4.66
N VAL A 181 5.79 -15.88 -5.47
CA VAL A 181 7.17 -16.19 -5.10
C VAL A 181 7.66 -15.22 -4.02
N GLU A 182 7.32 -13.94 -4.11
CA GLU A 182 7.68 -12.96 -3.08
C GLU A 182 7.02 -13.31 -1.73
N GLN A 183 5.72 -13.65 -1.73
CA GLN A 183 5.03 -14.11 -0.51
C GLN A 183 5.72 -15.35 0.10
N LEU A 184 6.07 -16.32 -0.73
CA LEU A 184 6.72 -17.55 -0.30
C LEU A 184 8.12 -17.27 0.28
N VAL A 185 8.94 -16.53 -0.45
CA VAL A 185 10.30 -16.17 -0.05
C VAL A 185 10.25 -15.41 1.28
N ASP A 186 9.40 -14.41 1.40
CA ASP A 186 9.31 -13.60 2.61
C ASP A 186 8.83 -14.43 3.82
N ALA A 187 7.86 -15.31 3.62
CA ALA A 187 7.35 -16.20 4.68
C ALA A 187 8.41 -17.18 5.19
N LEU A 188 9.27 -17.67 4.31
CA LEU A 188 10.31 -18.65 4.64
C LEU A 188 11.60 -18.04 5.22
N SER A 189 11.65 -16.72 5.42
CA SER A 189 12.84 -16.08 6.00
C SER A 189 13.17 -16.66 7.38
N PRO A 190 14.42 -17.03 7.66
CA PRO A 190 14.83 -17.52 8.96
C PRO A 190 14.62 -16.51 10.09
N SER A 191 14.52 -15.22 9.77
CA SER A 191 14.16 -14.18 10.73
C SER A 191 12.78 -14.36 11.35
N ASN A 192 11.87 -15.04 10.66
CA ASN A 192 10.47 -15.21 11.06
C ASN A 192 10.24 -16.35 12.06
N PHE A 193 11.28 -17.11 12.40
CA PHE A 193 11.15 -18.28 13.26
C PHE A 193 12.05 -18.15 14.49
N PHE A 194 11.48 -18.39 15.67
CA PHE A 194 12.21 -18.25 16.93
C PHE A 194 13.51 -19.08 16.97
N VAL A 195 13.49 -20.33 16.45
CA VAL A 195 14.64 -21.26 16.47
C VAL A 195 15.80 -20.77 15.61
N THR A 196 15.53 -20.01 14.56
CA THR A 196 16.56 -19.51 13.62
C THR A 196 16.84 -18.02 13.77
N ASN A 197 16.10 -17.30 14.63
CA ASN A 197 16.28 -15.88 14.86
C ASN A 197 17.15 -15.61 16.10
N PRO A 198 18.43 -15.20 15.94
CA PRO A 198 19.34 -14.96 17.05
C PRO A 198 18.92 -13.80 17.94
N GLU A 199 18.31 -12.74 17.37
CA GLU A 199 17.83 -11.59 18.13
C GLU A 199 16.71 -11.97 19.10
N ALA A 200 15.76 -12.81 18.65
CA ALA A 200 14.66 -13.28 19.48
C ALA A 200 15.16 -14.19 20.62
N GLN A 201 16.13 -15.08 20.32
CA GLN A 201 16.74 -15.95 21.34
C GLN A 201 17.55 -15.15 22.37
N LYS A 202 18.36 -14.20 21.91
CA LYS A 202 19.11 -13.28 22.78
C LYS A 202 18.17 -12.49 23.68
N LYS A 203 17.10 -11.92 23.13
CA LYS A 203 16.08 -11.17 23.87
C LYS A 203 15.43 -12.03 24.97
N LEU A 204 15.10 -13.28 24.66
CA LEU A 204 14.57 -14.22 25.65
C LEU A 204 15.51 -14.41 26.84
N LEU A 205 16.81 -14.61 26.55
CA LEU A 205 17.82 -14.82 27.59
C LEU A 205 18.04 -13.54 28.41
N GLU A 206 18.18 -12.40 27.78
CA GLU A 206 18.38 -11.11 28.44
C GLU A 206 17.21 -10.74 29.36
N THR A 207 15.98 -11.00 28.92
CA THR A 207 14.76 -10.71 29.70
C THR A 207 14.35 -11.84 30.64
N LYS A 208 15.13 -12.92 30.72
CA LYS A 208 14.84 -14.10 31.56
C LYS A 208 13.44 -14.68 31.32
N GLY A 209 12.98 -14.63 30.06
CA GLY A 209 11.70 -15.16 29.65
C GLY A 209 10.55 -14.15 29.63
N GLU A 210 10.71 -12.92 30.11
CA GLU A 210 9.65 -11.91 30.10
C GLU A 210 9.20 -11.57 28.67
N SER A 211 10.16 -11.52 27.71
CA SER A 211 9.83 -11.25 26.31
C SER A 211 8.86 -12.30 25.71
N LEU A 212 9.00 -13.58 26.07
CA LEU A 212 8.09 -14.63 25.61
C LEU A 212 6.67 -14.42 26.18
N THR A 213 6.56 -14.05 27.45
CA THR A 213 5.27 -13.75 28.07
C THR A 213 4.58 -12.58 27.37
N GLN A 214 5.32 -11.52 27.08
CA GLN A 214 4.79 -10.36 26.36
C GLN A 214 4.42 -10.72 24.91
N ALA A 215 5.24 -11.55 24.23
CA ALA A 215 4.96 -12.04 22.88
C ALA A 215 3.63 -12.81 22.81
N ILE A 216 3.38 -13.69 23.77
CA ILE A 216 2.11 -14.44 23.87
C ILE A 216 0.93 -13.48 24.13
N GLN A 217 1.10 -12.49 25.00
CA GLN A 217 0.06 -11.49 25.27
C GLN A 217 -0.27 -10.67 24.02
N ASN A 218 0.74 -10.21 23.27
CA ASN A 218 0.57 -9.49 22.01
C ASN A 218 -0.19 -10.36 21.00
N LEU A 219 0.24 -11.62 20.82
CA LEU A 219 -0.42 -12.55 19.92
C LEU A 219 -1.90 -12.77 20.29
N MET A 220 -2.19 -13.01 21.56
CA MET A 220 -3.58 -13.22 22.03
C MET A 220 -4.44 -11.98 21.84
N ALA A 221 -3.91 -10.77 22.07
CA ALA A 221 -4.62 -9.52 21.82
C ALA A 221 -4.94 -9.34 20.33
N ASP A 222 -3.98 -9.65 19.46
CA ASP A 222 -4.17 -9.52 18.01
C ASP A 222 -5.08 -10.60 17.43
N LEU A 223 -5.08 -11.81 17.99
CA LEU A 223 -6.07 -12.84 17.67
C LEU A 223 -7.52 -12.39 18.00
N GLN A 224 -7.71 -11.72 19.13
CA GLN A 224 -9.01 -11.16 19.50
C GLN A 224 -9.44 -10.01 18.57
N LYS A 225 -8.48 -9.20 18.10
CA LYS A 225 -8.73 -8.13 17.11
C LYS A 225 -8.94 -8.66 15.69
N GLY A 226 -8.48 -9.88 15.40
CA GLY A 226 -8.47 -10.47 14.06
C GLY A 226 -7.48 -9.83 13.08
N ARG A 227 -6.45 -9.12 13.59
CA ARG A 227 -5.40 -8.47 12.79
C ARG A 227 -4.12 -8.23 13.58
N ILE A 228 -2.99 -8.10 12.87
CA ILE A 228 -1.69 -7.77 13.45
C ILE A 228 -1.66 -6.29 13.84
N SER A 229 -1.28 -5.97 15.07
CA SER A 229 -1.06 -4.59 15.52
C SER A 229 0.25 -4.05 14.96
N GLN A 230 0.15 -3.04 14.08
CA GLN A 230 1.28 -2.35 13.47
C GLN A 230 1.71 -1.11 14.25
N THR A 231 0.86 -0.60 15.12
CA THR A 231 1.11 0.55 15.98
C THR A 231 0.41 0.40 17.33
N ASP A 232 0.87 1.13 18.35
CA ASP A 232 0.12 1.28 19.60
C ASP A 232 -1.09 2.19 19.36
N GLU A 233 -2.23 1.56 19.08
CA GLU A 233 -3.48 2.27 18.80
C GLU A 233 -4.01 3.05 20.01
N SER A 234 -3.62 2.68 21.24
CA SER A 234 -4.05 3.37 22.46
C SER A 234 -3.47 4.78 22.59
N ALA A 235 -2.42 5.09 21.83
CA ALA A 235 -1.80 6.40 21.80
C ALA A 235 -2.57 7.44 20.96
N PHE A 236 -3.59 6.99 20.18
CA PHE A 236 -4.30 7.86 19.24
C PHE A 236 -5.81 7.83 19.48
N GLU A 237 -6.42 9.01 19.33
CA GLU A 237 -7.87 9.19 19.37
C GLU A 237 -8.31 10.24 18.35
N VAL A 238 -9.24 9.85 17.45
CA VAL A 238 -9.77 10.72 16.41
C VAL A 238 -10.55 11.89 16.99
N GLY A 239 -10.12 13.11 16.70
CA GLY A 239 -10.66 14.37 17.22
C GLY A 239 -9.96 14.85 18.49
N VAL A 240 -8.98 14.09 19.03
CA VAL A 240 -8.20 14.48 20.21
C VAL A 240 -6.74 14.77 19.87
N ASN A 241 -6.07 13.86 19.18
CA ASN A 241 -4.67 14.02 18.76
C ASN A 241 -4.39 13.64 17.30
N VAL A 242 -5.41 13.14 16.57
CA VAL A 242 -5.45 13.07 15.10
C VAL A 242 -6.79 13.62 14.63
N ALA A 243 -6.84 14.18 13.40
CA ALA A 243 -8.01 14.88 12.86
C ALA A 243 -8.45 16.06 13.76
N THR A 244 -7.52 16.90 14.12
CA THR A 244 -7.73 17.95 15.15
C THR A 244 -7.89 19.35 14.59
N THR A 245 -7.79 19.56 13.27
CA THR A 245 -7.97 20.89 12.67
C THR A 245 -9.38 21.40 12.95
N PRO A 246 -9.54 22.60 13.57
CA PRO A 246 -10.84 23.09 13.98
C PRO A 246 -11.79 23.35 12.80
N GLY A 247 -13.02 22.90 12.92
CA GLY A 247 -14.06 23.04 11.92
C GLY A 247 -15.41 22.58 12.45
N ASP A 248 -16.39 22.53 11.58
CA ASP A 248 -17.71 22.00 11.88
C ASP A 248 -18.25 21.18 10.68
N VAL A 249 -19.05 20.17 10.97
CA VAL A 249 -19.87 19.48 9.97
C VAL A 249 -21.01 20.43 9.56
N VAL A 250 -21.07 20.80 8.29
CA VAL A 250 -22.05 21.76 7.77
C VAL A 250 -23.14 21.13 6.91
N PHE A 251 -22.95 19.86 6.54
CA PHE A 251 -23.94 19.07 5.82
C PHE A 251 -23.73 17.59 6.09
N GLU A 252 -24.80 16.82 6.01
CA GLU A 252 -24.79 15.38 6.18
C GLU A 252 -25.84 14.73 5.27
N CYS A 253 -25.47 13.60 4.68
CA CYS A 253 -26.36 12.68 3.99
C CYS A 253 -25.95 11.23 4.28
N GLU A 254 -26.61 10.28 3.65
CA GLU A 254 -26.32 8.85 3.82
C GLU A 254 -24.91 8.46 3.35
N TYR A 255 -24.29 9.23 2.45
CA TYR A 255 -22.95 8.94 1.89
C TYR A 255 -21.83 9.59 2.67
N PHE A 256 -22.01 10.81 3.17
CA PHE A 256 -20.91 11.57 3.77
C PHE A 256 -21.37 12.67 4.73
N GLN A 257 -20.43 13.14 5.54
CA GLN A 257 -20.48 14.44 6.21
C GLN A 257 -19.56 15.41 5.50
N LEU A 258 -20.00 16.67 5.29
CA LEU A 258 -19.17 17.74 4.75
C LEU A 258 -18.62 18.57 5.89
N LEU A 259 -17.31 18.58 6.02
CA LEU A 259 -16.58 19.41 6.98
C LEU A 259 -16.28 20.77 6.35
N GLN A 260 -16.44 21.85 7.10
CA GLN A 260 -15.90 23.17 6.78
C GLN A 260 -14.95 23.59 7.89
N TYR A 261 -13.68 23.82 7.54
CA TYR A 261 -12.66 24.20 8.51
C TYR A 261 -12.71 25.69 8.82
N LYS A 262 -12.36 26.04 10.08
CA LYS A 262 -12.31 27.43 10.53
C LYS A 262 -11.08 28.12 9.94
N PRO A 263 -11.24 29.33 9.35
CA PRO A 263 -10.12 30.07 8.82
C PRO A 263 -9.16 30.48 9.94
N THR A 264 -7.86 30.47 9.65
CA THR A 264 -6.80 30.94 10.55
C THR A 264 -6.22 32.29 10.12
N THR A 265 -6.69 32.85 8.99
CA THR A 265 -6.29 34.13 8.42
C THR A 265 -7.47 35.09 8.40
N GLU A 266 -7.20 36.42 8.42
CA GLU A 266 -8.24 37.45 8.37
C GLU A 266 -8.95 37.51 7.02
N LYS A 267 -8.23 37.15 5.95
CA LYS A 267 -8.72 37.04 4.59
C LYS A 267 -8.48 35.67 4.04
N VAL A 268 -9.36 35.25 3.15
CA VAL A 268 -9.30 33.95 2.46
C VAL A 268 -9.53 34.14 0.97
N GLY A 269 -9.08 33.18 0.17
CA GLY A 269 -9.40 33.12 -1.25
C GLY A 269 -10.91 33.17 -1.46
N LYS A 270 -11.34 33.92 -2.47
CA LYS A 270 -12.75 34.04 -2.84
C LYS A 270 -13.33 32.71 -3.27
N GLN A 271 -12.55 31.94 -4.05
CA GLN A 271 -12.95 30.60 -4.48
C GLN A 271 -12.62 29.58 -3.39
N PRO A 272 -13.63 28.83 -2.89
CA PRO A 272 -13.40 27.80 -1.87
C PRO A 272 -12.70 26.59 -2.47
N MET A 273 -12.22 25.71 -1.61
CA MET A 273 -11.60 24.45 -1.95
C MET A 273 -12.38 23.28 -1.36
N LEU A 274 -12.57 22.22 -2.14
CA LEU A 274 -13.21 20.98 -1.70
C LEU A 274 -12.24 19.81 -1.86
N PHE A 275 -12.01 19.06 -0.79
CA PHE A 275 -11.23 17.81 -0.80
C PHE A 275 -12.14 16.60 -0.89
N VAL A 276 -11.83 15.70 -1.83
CA VAL A 276 -12.46 14.39 -2.02
C VAL A 276 -11.42 13.32 -1.71
N PRO A 277 -11.31 12.86 -0.46
CA PRO A 277 -10.37 11.83 -0.04
C PRO A 277 -10.80 10.44 -0.52
N PRO A 278 -9.93 9.42 -0.43
CA PRO A 278 -10.32 8.05 -0.71
C PRO A 278 -11.43 7.58 0.24
N CYS A 279 -12.30 6.70 -0.26
CA CYS A 279 -13.35 6.06 0.53
C CYS A 279 -12.94 4.70 1.12
N ILE A 280 -11.74 4.21 0.81
CA ILE A 280 -11.19 2.92 1.31
C ILE A 280 -10.69 3.05 2.74
N ASN A 281 -10.09 4.21 3.08
CA ASN A 281 -9.66 4.56 4.42
C ASN A 281 -10.26 5.90 4.85
N LYS A 282 -10.04 6.27 6.11
CA LYS A 282 -10.57 7.52 6.66
C LYS A 282 -9.86 8.75 6.10
N TYR A 283 -10.61 9.85 5.95
CA TYR A 283 -10.12 11.09 5.37
C TYR A 283 -8.94 11.72 6.13
N TYR A 284 -8.77 11.38 7.43
CA TYR A 284 -7.78 12.06 8.27
C TYR A 284 -6.33 11.76 7.95
N ILE A 285 -6.07 10.95 6.93
CA ILE A 285 -4.73 10.95 6.30
C ILE A 285 -4.31 12.36 5.88
N LEU A 286 -5.25 13.18 5.47
CA LEU A 286 -5.03 14.59 5.10
C LEU A 286 -5.01 15.53 6.31
N ASP A 287 -5.36 15.03 7.51
CA ASP A 287 -5.42 15.79 8.77
C ASP A 287 -4.93 14.94 9.95
N LEU A 288 -3.73 14.34 9.85
CA LEU A 288 -3.19 13.45 10.89
C LEU A 288 -2.94 14.23 12.19
N GLN A 289 -1.80 14.85 12.32
CA GLN A 289 -1.42 15.71 13.45
C GLN A 289 -1.12 17.13 12.93
N PRO A 290 -1.16 18.16 13.76
CA PRO A 290 -0.92 19.55 13.31
C PRO A 290 0.37 19.72 12.49
N ALA A 291 1.41 18.95 12.81
CA ALA A 291 2.72 19.03 12.15
C ALA A 291 2.77 18.37 10.76
N ASN A 292 1.80 17.51 10.41
CA ASN A 292 1.74 16.80 9.14
C ASN A 292 0.33 16.80 8.53
N SER A 293 -0.50 17.79 8.88
CA SER A 293 -1.84 18.01 8.31
C SER A 293 -1.78 18.88 7.05
N LEU A 294 -2.16 18.31 5.90
CA LEU A 294 -2.37 19.07 4.67
C LEU A 294 -3.56 20.02 4.80
N VAL A 295 -4.60 19.63 5.52
CA VAL A 295 -5.76 20.47 5.85
C VAL A 295 -5.32 21.73 6.59
N ASN A 296 -4.56 21.58 7.67
CA ASN A 296 -4.04 22.72 8.45
C ASN A 296 -3.14 23.62 7.59
N PHE A 297 -2.30 23.02 6.75
CA PHE A 297 -1.44 23.77 5.83
C PHE A 297 -2.29 24.65 4.88
N VAL A 298 -3.30 24.08 4.22
CA VAL A 298 -4.15 24.78 3.25
C VAL A 298 -4.97 25.89 3.90
N VAL A 299 -5.53 25.64 5.07
CA VAL A 299 -6.24 26.67 5.86
C VAL A 299 -5.28 27.80 6.24
N GLY A 300 -4.04 27.46 6.61
CA GLY A 300 -2.98 28.43 6.91
C GLY A 300 -2.54 29.26 5.70
N GLN A 301 -2.71 28.75 4.47
CA GLN A 301 -2.50 29.50 3.23
C GLN A 301 -3.68 30.43 2.87
N GLY A 302 -4.71 30.51 3.69
CA GLY A 302 -5.86 31.38 3.47
C GLY A 302 -6.89 30.82 2.48
N HIS A 303 -7.09 29.53 2.43
CA HIS A 303 -8.19 28.92 1.68
C HIS A 303 -9.40 28.64 2.59
N THR A 304 -10.62 28.88 2.07
CA THR A 304 -11.85 28.35 2.68
C THR A 304 -11.96 26.89 2.28
N LEU A 305 -11.70 25.97 3.20
CA LEU A 305 -11.59 24.55 2.92
C LEU A 305 -12.82 23.76 3.38
N PHE A 306 -13.32 22.94 2.46
CA PHE A 306 -14.31 21.89 2.72
C PHE A 306 -13.68 20.52 2.46
N LEU A 307 -14.19 19.49 3.16
CA LEU A 307 -13.70 18.12 3.02
C LEU A 307 -14.83 17.12 3.19
N VAL A 308 -14.88 16.13 2.30
CA VAL A 308 -15.80 15.00 2.36
C VAL A 308 -15.33 13.97 3.37
N SER A 309 -16.11 13.69 4.40
CA SER A 309 -15.89 12.61 5.35
C SER A 309 -16.87 11.47 5.03
N TRP A 310 -16.41 10.47 4.29
CA TRP A 310 -17.23 9.34 3.87
C TRP A 310 -17.78 8.55 5.07
N LYS A 311 -19.02 8.10 4.96
CA LYS A 311 -19.61 7.15 5.91
C LYS A 311 -18.91 5.80 5.76
N ASN A 312 -18.74 5.06 6.86
CA ASN A 312 -18.38 3.65 6.78
C ASN A 312 -19.63 2.82 6.47
N PRO A 313 -19.76 2.21 5.27
CA PRO A 313 -20.96 1.45 4.92
C PRO A 313 -21.11 0.20 5.77
N THR A 314 -22.36 -0.11 6.11
CA THR A 314 -22.80 -1.38 6.68
C THR A 314 -23.65 -2.13 5.65
N GLU A 315 -24.21 -3.28 6.02
CA GLU A 315 -25.15 -4.00 5.16
C GLU A 315 -26.35 -3.13 4.73
N ALA A 316 -26.74 -2.15 5.54
CA ALA A 316 -27.83 -1.22 5.19
C ALA A 316 -27.48 -0.35 3.98
N GLU A 317 -26.24 0.07 3.84
CA GLU A 317 -25.70 0.85 2.72
C GLU A 317 -25.08 -0.06 1.62
N GLY A 318 -25.16 -1.37 1.77
CA GLY A 318 -24.59 -2.35 0.85
C GLY A 318 -25.10 -2.27 -0.59
N HIS A 319 -26.13 -1.50 -0.85
CA HIS A 319 -26.70 -1.24 -2.17
C HIS A 319 -26.11 0.00 -2.88
N PHE A 320 -25.24 0.77 -2.23
CA PHE A 320 -24.66 1.98 -2.81
C PHE A 320 -23.78 1.66 -4.02
N SER A 321 -23.97 2.44 -5.09
CA SER A 321 -23.28 2.28 -6.37
C SER A 321 -22.20 3.33 -6.59
N TRP A 322 -21.37 3.15 -7.62
CA TRP A 322 -20.45 4.18 -8.10
C TRP A 322 -21.18 5.48 -8.44
N ASP A 323 -22.32 5.38 -9.18
CA ASP A 323 -23.16 6.53 -9.52
C ASP A 323 -23.64 7.27 -8.28
N GLY A 324 -24.00 6.55 -7.21
CA GLY A 324 -24.40 7.15 -5.95
C GLY A 324 -23.26 7.93 -5.28
N TYR A 325 -22.04 7.40 -5.28
CA TYR A 325 -20.86 8.13 -4.77
C TYR A 325 -20.54 9.37 -5.61
N VAL A 326 -20.77 9.31 -6.93
CA VAL A 326 -20.60 10.47 -7.81
C VAL A 326 -21.71 11.50 -7.60
N GLU A 327 -22.98 11.13 -7.72
CA GLU A 327 -24.13 12.04 -7.68
C GLU A 327 -24.39 12.57 -6.26
N GLU A 328 -24.68 11.66 -5.32
CA GLU A 328 -25.04 12.01 -3.94
C GLU A 328 -23.83 12.28 -3.05
N GLY A 329 -22.64 11.90 -3.51
CA GLY A 329 -21.37 12.19 -2.85
C GLY A 329 -20.69 13.43 -3.41
N VAL A 330 -19.92 13.29 -4.48
CA VAL A 330 -19.02 14.34 -4.99
C VAL A 330 -19.80 15.55 -5.53
N ILE A 331 -20.77 15.33 -6.43
CA ILE A 331 -21.56 16.43 -7.04
C ILE A 331 -22.35 17.15 -5.95
N LYS A 332 -22.97 16.43 -5.02
CA LYS A 332 -23.66 17.02 -3.88
C LYS A 332 -22.73 17.87 -3.01
N ALA A 333 -21.50 17.42 -2.73
CA ALA A 333 -20.53 18.20 -1.97
C ALA A 333 -20.14 19.51 -2.69
N ILE A 334 -19.99 19.47 -4.02
CA ILE A 334 -19.77 20.67 -4.86
C ILE A 334 -20.94 21.65 -4.73
N GLU A 335 -22.18 21.18 -4.90
CA GLU A 335 -23.40 21.99 -4.79
C GLU A 335 -23.52 22.67 -3.40
N VAL A 336 -23.32 21.90 -2.33
CA VAL A 336 -23.40 22.42 -0.96
C VAL A 336 -22.32 23.46 -0.71
N THR A 337 -21.08 23.20 -1.15
CA THR A 337 -19.96 24.14 -1.02
C THR A 337 -20.25 25.47 -1.74
N LYS A 338 -20.74 25.41 -2.98
CA LYS A 338 -21.19 26.60 -3.75
C LYS A 338 -22.28 27.37 -3.01
N SER A 339 -23.30 26.65 -2.51
CA SER A 339 -24.42 27.26 -1.79
C SER A 339 -23.99 27.93 -0.48
N ILE A 340 -23.04 27.35 0.28
CA ILE A 340 -22.52 27.94 1.53
C ILE A 340 -21.73 29.20 1.23
N THR A 341 -20.82 29.14 0.27
CA THR A 341 -19.87 30.23 -0.03
C THR A 341 -20.44 31.28 -0.96
N LYS A 342 -21.55 30.97 -1.64
CA LYS A 342 -22.16 31.80 -2.69
C LYS A 342 -21.20 32.10 -3.86
N GLN A 343 -20.26 31.20 -4.09
CA GLN A 343 -19.35 31.29 -5.22
C GLN A 343 -19.84 30.38 -6.36
N PRO A 344 -19.76 30.83 -7.62
CA PRO A 344 -20.18 30.01 -8.75
C PRO A 344 -19.21 28.86 -9.01
N LYS A 345 -17.93 29.03 -8.69
CA LYS A 345 -16.86 28.06 -8.93
C LYS A 345 -16.06 27.77 -7.66
N LEU A 346 -15.43 26.59 -7.63
CA LEU A 346 -14.54 26.16 -6.55
C LEU A 346 -13.34 25.40 -7.11
N ASN A 347 -12.27 25.32 -6.34
CA ASN A 347 -11.13 24.45 -6.60
C ASN A 347 -11.41 23.08 -5.97
N VAL A 348 -11.04 22.01 -6.63
CA VAL A 348 -11.28 20.64 -6.13
C VAL A 348 -9.98 19.83 -6.05
N LEU A 349 -9.91 18.94 -5.08
CA LEU A 349 -8.79 18.01 -4.93
C LEU A 349 -9.34 16.60 -4.74
N GLY A 350 -8.83 15.64 -5.53
CA GLY A 350 -9.10 14.22 -5.38
C GLY A 350 -7.82 13.46 -5.01
N PHE A 351 -7.92 12.54 -4.04
CA PHE A 351 -6.80 11.72 -3.62
C PHE A 351 -7.11 10.24 -3.86
N CYS A 352 -6.21 9.53 -4.58
CA CYS A 352 -6.31 8.10 -4.91
C CYS A 352 -7.67 7.80 -5.57
N VAL A 353 -8.45 6.81 -5.09
CA VAL A 353 -9.81 6.51 -5.61
C VAL A 353 -10.77 7.72 -5.49
N GLY A 354 -10.56 8.61 -4.54
CA GLY A 354 -11.27 9.88 -4.47
C GLY A 354 -11.03 10.76 -5.69
N GLY A 355 -9.84 10.70 -6.27
CA GLY A 355 -9.51 11.35 -7.54
C GLY A 355 -10.22 10.71 -8.73
N THR A 356 -10.33 9.38 -8.78
CA THR A 356 -11.08 8.67 -9.83
C THR A 356 -12.57 8.99 -9.74
N LEU A 357 -13.15 9.01 -8.51
CA LEU A 357 -14.53 9.47 -8.28
C LEU A 357 -14.72 10.93 -8.75
N LEU A 358 -13.80 11.81 -8.38
CA LEU A 358 -13.83 13.21 -8.77
C LEU A 358 -13.76 13.37 -10.29
N ALA A 359 -12.86 12.68 -10.98
CA ALA A 359 -12.72 12.78 -12.44
C ALA A 359 -13.99 12.33 -13.17
N THR A 360 -14.64 11.23 -12.72
CA THR A 360 -15.91 10.79 -13.29
C THR A 360 -17.05 11.77 -12.98
N ALA A 361 -17.03 12.42 -11.81
CA ALA A 361 -17.97 13.51 -11.47
C ALA A 361 -17.77 14.76 -12.35
N LEU A 362 -16.50 15.15 -12.60
CA LEU A 362 -16.18 16.29 -13.48
C LEU A 362 -16.64 16.04 -14.92
N SER A 363 -16.40 14.83 -15.45
CA SER A 363 -16.92 14.44 -16.76
C SER A 363 -18.46 14.49 -16.80
N THR A 364 -19.13 14.03 -15.76
CA THR A 364 -20.60 14.09 -15.64
C THR A 364 -21.10 15.53 -15.62
N LEU A 365 -20.46 16.42 -14.83
CA LEU A 365 -20.81 17.84 -14.77
C LEU A 365 -20.61 18.53 -16.12
N ALA A 366 -19.50 18.29 -16.79
CA ALA A 366 -19.22 18.85 -18.11
C ALA A 366 -20.26 18.42 -19.15
N ASN A 367 -20.65 17.14 -19.17
CA ASN A 367 -21.75 16.65 -20.03
C ASN A 367 -23.08 17.34 -19.73
N ARG A 368 -23.30 17.80 -18.49
CA ARG A 368 -24.50 18.55 -18.09
C ARG A 368 -24.39 20.06 -18.35
N GLY A 369 -23.25 20.52 -18.88
CA GLY A 369 -22.97 21.95 -19.09
C GLY A 369 -22.72 22.72 -17.79
N ASP A 370 -22.36 22.05 -16.70
CA ASP A 370 -22.03 22.65 -15.41
C ASP A 370 -20.53 23.01 -15.36
N ASP A 371 -20.23 24.29 -15.19
CA ASP A 371 -18.86 24.85 -15.12
C ASP A 371 -18.43 25.20 -13.68
N SER A 372 -18.96 24.50 -12.70
CA SER A 372 -18.76 24.77 -11.27
C SER A 372 -17.32 24.68 -10.79
N VAL A 373 -16.42 24.01 -11.52
CA VAL A 373 -15.03 23.80 -11.10
C VAL A 373 -14.12 24.82 -11.77
N ASN A 374 -13.17 25.35 -11.00
CA ASN A 374 -12.18 26.33 -11.43
C ASN A 374 -10.80 25.72 -11.68
N SER A 375 -10.41 24.75 -10.87
CA SER A 375 -9.18 23.97 -11.01
C SER A 375 -9.32 22.62 -10.31
N VAL A 376 -8.53 21.64 -10.74
CA VAL A 376 -8.50 20.31 -10.12
C VAL A 376 -7.08 19.90 -9.75
N THR A 377 -6.94 19.26 -8.59
CA THR A 377 -5.72 18.61 -8.15
C THR A 377 -5.96 17.11 -8.01
N PHE A 378 -5.14 16.29 -8.64
CA PHE A 378 -5.11 14.85 -8.47
C PHE A 378 -3.86 14.44 -7.71
N LEU A 379 -4.04 13.81 -6.54
CA LEU A 379 -2.94 13.27 -5.73
C LEU A 379 -2.90 11.75 -5.89
N THR A 380 -1.80 11.23 -6.42
CA THR A 380 -1.57 9.78 -6.60
C THR A 380 -2.84 9.04 -7.06
N THR A 381 -3.41 9.51 -8.16
CA THR A 381 -4.69 9.05 -8.72
C THR A 381 -4.45 8.29 -10.03
N LEU A 382 -5.09 7.13 -10.20
CA LEU A 382 -5.19 6.45 -11.49
C LEU A 382 -6.44 6.92 -12.23
N LEU A 383 -6.25 7.37 -13.47
CA LEU A 383 -7.28 7.59 -14.47
C LEU A 383 -7.05 6.69 -15.70
N ASP A 384 -5.82 6.32 -15.99
CA ASP A 384 -5.44 5.23 -16.88
C ASP A 384 -4.95 4.02 -16.06
N PHE A 385 -5.62 2.89 -16.24
CA PHE A 385 -5.36 1.64 -15.52
C PHE A 385 -4.61 0.62 -16.38
N THR A 386 -3.89 1.06 -17.40
CA THR A 386 -3.05 0.18 -18.24
C THR A 386 -1.96 -0.50 -17.40
N ASP A 387 -1.30 0.24 -16.51
CA ASP A 387 -0.47 -0.34 -15.46
C ASP A 387 -1.02 0.05 -14.08
N THR A 388 -1.54 -0.95 -13.38
CA THR A 388 -2.20 -0.81 -12.09
C THR A 388 -1.28 -1.11 -10.91
N GLY A 389 0.04 -1.12 -11.15
CA GLY A 389 1.01 -1.46 -10.11
C GLY A 389 0.78 -2.84 -9.50
N ALA A 390 1.15 -2.97 -8.24
CA ALA A 390 1.06 -4.24 -7.53
C ALA A 390 -0.38 -4.73 -7.32
N LEU A 391 -1.38 -3.84 -7.30
CA LEU A 391 -2.79 -4.21 -7.12
C LEU A 391 -3.37 -5.04 -8.27
N GLY A 392 -2.78 -4.94 -9.47
CA GLY A 392 -3.22 -5.72 -10.62
C GLY A 392 -3.19 -7.24 -10.42
N VAL A 393 -2.41 -7.74 -9.46
CA VAL A 393 -2.37 -9.18 -9.17
C VAL A 393 -3.70 -9.73 -8.65
N PHE A 394 -4.52 -8.87 -8.03
CA PHE A 394 -5.82 -9.24 -7.44
C PHE A 394 -6.98 -9.10 -8.43
N VAL A 395 -6.73 -8.69 -9.68
CA VAL A 395 -7.79 -8.40 -10.65
C VAL A 395 -7.61 -9.22 -11.92
N ASP A 396 -8.57 -10.07 -12.18
CA ASP A 396 -8.80 -10.76 -13.44
C ASP A 396 -10.29 -11.02 -13.63
N GLU A 397 -10.70 -11.55 -14.79
CA GLU A 397 -12.11 -11.77 -15.13
C GLU A 397 -12.81 -12.70 -14.13
N GLU A 398 -12.13 -13.78 -13.67
CA GLU A 398 -12.71 -14.74 -12.73
C GLU A 398 -12.98 -14.09 -11.37
N GLN A 399 -12.02 -13.31 -10.87
CA GLN A 399 -12.14 -12.64 -9.58
C GLN A 399 -13.19 -11.52 -9.60
N VAL A 400 -13.20 -10.70 -10.66
CA VAL A 400 -14.20 -9.64 -10.81
C VAL A 400 -15.59 -10.24 -10.89
N LYS A 401 -15.79 -11.29 -11.70
CA LYS A 401 -17.06 -12.00 -11.81
C LYS A 401 -17.49 -12.59 -10.45
N ALA A 402 -16.58 -13.21 -9.71
CA ALA A 402 -16.89 -13.74 -8.38
C ALA A 402 -17.35 -12.62 -7.42
N ARG A 403 -16.76 -11.42 -7.49
CA ARG A 403 -17.20 -10.26 -6.70
C ARG A 403 -18.55 -9.73 -7.15
N GLU A 404 -18.79 -9.64 -8.45
CA GLU A 404 -20.11 -9.26 -9.00
C GLU A 404 -21.22 -10.21 -8.57
N GLU A 405 -20.94 -11.52 -8.57
CA GLU A 405 -21.91 -12.54 -8.14
C GLU A 405 -22.16 -12.49 -6.63
N SER A 406 -21.11 -12.30 -5.82
CA SER A 406 -21.22 -12.35 -4.35
C SER A 406 -21.77 -11.08 -3.71
N ILE A 407 -21.30 -9.90 -4.15
CA ILE A 407 -21.65 -8.61 -3.54
C ILE A 407 -22.10 -7.54 -4.56
N GLY A 408 -22.02 -7.80 -5.86
CA GLY A 408 -22.32 -6.78 -6.90
C GLY A 408 -23.77 -6.32 -6.95
N LYS A 409 -24.70 -7.03 -6.30
CA LYS A 409 -26.12 -6.68 -6.20
C LYS A 409 -26.52 -6.15 -4.82
N GLY A 410 -25.60 -6.14 -3.88
CA GLY A 410 -25.78 -5.73 -2.49
C GLY A 410 -24.76 -6.41 -1.58
N GLY A 411 -24.63 -5.92 -0.35
CA GLY A 411 -23.62 -6.37 0.59
C GLY A 411 -22.38 -5.46 0.59
N VAL A 412 -21.38 -5.84 1.37
CA VAL A 412 -20.19 -5.01 1.57
C VAL A 412 -18.91 -5.81 1.33
N MET A 413 -17.90 -5.16 0.77
CA MET A 413 -16.50 -5.58 0.81
C MET A 413 -15.92 -5.15 2.15
N PRO A 414 -15.52 -6.09 3.04
CA PRO A 414 -15.02 -5.72 4.36
C PRO A 414 -13.70 -4.94 4.27
N GLY A 415 -13.58 -3.87 5.04
CA GLY A 415 -12.36 -3.06 5.08
C GLY A 415 -11.12 -3.84 5.51
N LYS A 416 -11.28 -4.84 6.39
CA LYS A 416 -10.20 -5.74 6.81
C LYS A 416 -9.59 -6.54 5.65
N ASP A 417 -10.42 -6.97 4.67
CA ASP A 417 -9.96 -7.75 3.52
C ASP A 417 -9.12 -6.87 2.58
N LEU A 418 -9.57 -5.62 2.37
CA LEU A 418 -8.82 -4.61 1.63
C LEU A 418 -7.49 -4.28 2.32
N SER A 419 -7.51 -4.04 3.63
CA SER A 419 -6.30 -3.76 4.42
C SER A 419 -5.32 -4.94 4.38
N SER A 420 -5.81 -6.17 4.42
CA SER A 420 -4.98 -7.38 4.28
C SER A 420 -4.35 -7.48 2.90
N ALA A 421 -5.11 -7.19 1.82
CA ALA A 421 -4.58 -7.14 0.47
C ALA A 421 -3.47 -6.09 0.33
N PHE A 422 -3.69 -4.87 0.83
CA PHE A 422 -2.64 -3.82 0.82
C PHE A 422 -1.39 -4.21 1.62
N SER A 423 -1.56 -4.82 2.80
CA SER A 423 -0.44 -5.25 3.63
C SER A 423 0.38 -6.36 2.96
N SER A 424 -0.27 -7.26 2.21
CA SER A 424 0.40 -8.34 1.49
C SER A 424 1.25 -7.87 0.30
N LEU A 425 1.03 -6.65 -0.20
CA LEU A 425 1.88 -6.07 -1.25
C LEU A 425 3.28 -5.70 -0.75
N ARG A 426 3.46 -5.55 0.56
CA ARG A 426 4.74 -5.26 1.21
C ARG A 426 4.89 -6.09 2.48
N PRO A 427 4.96 -7.44 2.37
CA PRO A 427 4.83 -8.33 3.51
C PRO A 427 5.93 -8.16 4.55
N ASN A 428 7.17 -7.90 4.15
CA ASN A 428 8.26 -7.65 5.09
C ASN A 428 8.05 -6.38 5.91
N ASP A 429 7.54 -5.31 5.32
CA ASP A 429 7.35 -4.04 6.00
C ASP A 429 6.07 -4.01 6.85
N LEU A 430 5.00 -4.68 6.41
CA LEU A 430 3.66 -4.53 6.98
C LEU A 430 3.14 -5.79 7.69
N ILE A 431 3.81 -6.94 7.56
CA ILE A 431 3.43 -8.21 8.20
C ILE A 431 4.60 -8.76 9.01
N TRP A 432 5.67 -9.21 8.34
CA TRP A 432 6.73 -9.99 8.97
C TRP A 432 7.54 -9.20 9.98
N ASN A 433 7.80 -7.92 9.74
CA ASN A 433 8.46 -7.06 10.72
C ASN A 433 7.70 -7.03 12.06
N TYR A 434 6.36 -6.98 12.02
CA TYR A 434 5.53 -6.99 13.24
C TYR A 434 5.40 -8.38 13.85
N VAL A 435 5.35 -9.44 13.05
CA VAL A 435 5.42 -10.82 13.56
C VAL A 435 6.70 -11.02 14.36
N VAL A 436 7.84 -10.61 13.82
CA VAL A 436 9.14 -10.74 14.50
C VAL A 436 9.19 -9.90 15.77
N ASN A 437 8.88 -8.62 15.68
CA ASN A 437 9.01 -7.71 16.83
C ASN A 437 7.96 -8.02 17.91
N ASN A 438 6.68 -8.20 17.53
CA ASN A 438 5.59 -8.36 18.51
C ASN A 438 5.54 -9.78 19.09
N TYR A 439 5.75 -10.83 18.24
CA TYR A 439 5.47 -12.22 18.64
C TYR A 439 6.73 -13.06 18.88
N LEU A 440 7.91 -12.65 18.37
CA LEU A 440 9.15 -13.34 18.69
C LEU A 440 9.97 -12.59 19.75
N LYS A 441 10.05 -11.25 19.63
CA LYS A 441 10.82 -10.42 20.57
C LYS A 441 9.99 -9.89 21.74
N GLY A 442 8.64 -9.96 21.67
CA GLY A 442 7.73 -9.43 22.70
C GLY A 442 7.78 -7.91 22.82
N GLU A 443 8.07 -7.22 21.73
CA GLU A 443 8.10 -5.75 21.71
C GLU A 443 6.70 -5.18 21.57
N LYS A 444 6.50 -3.96 22.06
CA LYS A 444 5.27 -3.22 21.80
C LYS A 444 5.38 -2.53 20.43
N PRO A 445 4.29 -2.50 19.64
CA PRO A 445 4.30 -1.74 18.41
C PRO A 445 4.65 -0.27 18.63
N PRO A 446 5.38 0.38 17.71
CA PRO A 446 5.74 1.79 17.84
C PRO A 446 4.51 2.69 17.80
N VAL A 447 4.60 3.89 18.38
CA VAL A 447 3.58 4.93 18.24
C VAL A 447 3.81 5.66 16.93
N PHE A 448 2.97 5.38 15.92
CA PHE A 448 3.10 5.96 14.59
C PHE A 448 1.73 6.27 13.96
N ASP A 449 1.44 7.55 13.73
CA ASP A 449 0.14 8.06 13.29
C ASP A 449 -0.30 7.56 11.89
N LEU A 450 0.62 7.43 10.94
CA LEU A 450 0.33 6.87 9.61
C LEU A 450 -0.14 5.41 9.70
N LEU A 451 0.46 4.61 10.58
CA LEU A 451 0.06 3.21 10.78
C LEU A 451 -1.25 3.09 11.56
N TYR A 452 -1.52 4.04 12.47
CA TYR A 452 -2.83 4.16 13.11
C TYR A 452 -3.92 4.38 12.07
N TRP A 453 -3.72 5.35 11.16
CA TRP A 453 -4.63 5.60 10.05
C TRP A 453 -4.75 4.36 9.12
N ASN A 454 -3.64 3.73 8.78
CA ASN A 454 -3.63 2.55 7.90
C ASN A 454 -4.46 1.39 8.47
N SER A 455 -4.51 1.27 9.78
CA SER A 455 -5.29 0.25 10.48
C SER A 455 -6.79 0.59 10.61
N ASP A 456 -7.20 1.82 10.27
CA ASP A 456 -8.60 2.31 10.35
C ASP A 456 -9.26 2.29 8.96
N SER A 457 -9.40 1.11 8.41
CA SER A 457 -10.01 0.87 7.10
C SER A 457 -11.51 1.15 7.08
N THR A 458 -12.08 1.23 5.88
CA THR A 458 -13.52 1.44 5.63
C THR A 458 -14.04 0.30 4.77
N ASN A 459 -15.25 -0.18 5.05
CA ASN A 459 -15.95 -1.09 4.16
C ASN A 459 -16.31 -0.37 2.85
N LEU A 460 -16.50 -1.12 1.76
CA LEU A 460 -17.03 -0.58 0.51
C LEU A 460 -18.34 -1.29 0.15
N PRO A 461 -19.36 -0.56 -0.36
CA PRO A 461 -20.56 -1.20 -0.90
C PRO A 461 -20.22 -2.09 -2.09
N GLY A 462 -20.83 -3.27 -2.14
CA GLY A 462 -20.54 -4.27 -3.16
C GLY A 462 -20.73 -3.79 -4.60
N PRO A 463 -21.87 -3.16 -4.97
CA PRO A 463 -22.08 -2.63 -6.32
C PRO A 463 -21.05 -1.56 -6.71
N MET A 464 -20.70 -0.65 -5.79
CA MET A 464 -19.67 0.36 -6.01
C MET A 464 -18.30 -0.30 -6.27
N PHE A 465 -17.90 -1.27 -5.46
CA PHE A 465 -16.63 -1.95 -5.56
C PHE A 465 -16.53 -2.81 -6.84
N ALA A 466 -17.59 -3.56 -7.17
CA ALA A 466 -17.66 -4.36 -8.38
C ALA A 466 -17.56 -3.50 -9.66
N TRP A 467 -18.28 -2.36 -9.70
CA TRP A 467 -18.18 -1.40 -10.80
C TRP A 467 -16.76 -0.85 -10.94
N TYR A 468 -16.14 -0.48 -9.81
CA TYR A 468 -14.77 0.04 -9.78
C TYR A 468 -13.79 -0.98 -10.35
N LEU A 469 -13.81 -2.24 -9.88
CA LEU A 469 -12.89 -3.26 -10.39
C LEU A 469 -13.06 -3.48 -11.90
N ARG A 470 -14.31 -3.62 -12.39
CA ARG A 470 -14.56 -3.93 -13.80
C ARG A 470 -14.21 -2.78 -14.72
N ASN A 471 -14.68 -1.56 -14.42
CA ASN A 471 -14.57 -0.42 -15.35
C ASN A 471 -13.21 0.29 -15.29
N THR A 472 -12.40 0.00 -14.26
CA THR A 472 -11.06 0.54 -14.11
C THR A 472 -10.00 -0.54 -14.27
N TYR A 473 -9.69 -1.32 -13.24
CA TYR A 473 -8.60 -2.29 -13.22
C TYR A 473 -8.67 -3.36 -14.31
N LEU A 474 -9.86 -3.89 -14.61
CA LEU A 474 -10.01 -5.00 -15.55
C LEU A 474 -10.10 -4.51 -17.00
N GLU A 475 -10.99 -3.56 -17.27
CA GLU A 475 -11.34 -3.18 -18.65
C GLU A 475 -10.84 -1.78 -19.04
N ASN A 476 -10.31 -1.02 -18.08
CA ASN A 476 -9.76 0.33 -18.27
C ASN A 476 -10.70 1.26 -19.08
N LYS A 477 -12.01 1.17 -18.84
CA LYS A 477 -13.02 1.93 -19.61
C LYS A 477 -13.03 3.42 -19.30
N VAL A 478 -12.63 3.80 -18.06
CA VAL A 478 -12.71 5.20 -17.60
C VAL A 478 -11.83 6.13 -18.45
N CYS A 479 -10.65 5.67 -18.88
CA CYS A 479 -9.77 6.47 -19.75
C CYS A 479 -10.19 6.49 -21.23
N GLN A 480 -11.16 5.64 -21.61
CA GLN A 480 -11.61 5.51 -23.00
C GLN A 480 -12.91 6.33 -23.20
N PRO A 481 -12.90 7.41 -23.99
CA PRO A 481 -14.07 8.27 -24.15
C PRO A 481 -15.33 7.48 -24.51
N GLY A 482 -16.39 7.65 -23.70
CA GLY A 482 -17.72 7.05 -23.93
C GLY A 482 -17.83 5.56 -23.60
N LYS A 483 -16.79 4.87 -23.14
CA LYS A 483 -16.85 3.43 -22.82
C LYS A 483 -17.43 3.14 -21.44
N ALA A 484 -17.16 3.98 -20.46
CA ALA A 484 -17.83 3.93 -19.17
C ALA A 484 -19.06 4.87 -19.18
N VAL A 485 -20.09 4.50 -18.42
CA VAL A 485 -21.26 5.34 -18.18
C VAL A 485 -21.40 5.58 -16.69
N VAL A 486 -21.53 6.83 -16.27
CA VAL A 486 -21.70 7.26 -14.88
C VAL A 486 -22.83 8.26 -14.78
N CYS A 487 -23.76 8.06 -13.86
CA CYS A 487 -24.96 8.91 -13.69
C CYS A 487 -25.73 9.12 -15.00
N GLY A 488 -25.80 8.08 -15.83
CA GLY A 488 -26.49 8.09 -17.13
C GLY A 488 -25.78 8.86 -18.24
N THR A 489 -24.54 9.36 -18.01
CA THR A 489 -23.75 10.08 -19.01
C THR A 489 -22.47 9.30 -19.37
N PRO A 490 -22.02 9.35 -20.65
CA PRO A 490 -20.76 8.74 -21.05
C PRO A 490 -19.58 9.49 -20.40
N VAL A 491 -18.63 8.75 -19.86
CA VAL A 491 -17.40 9.32 -19.30
C VAL A 491 -16.46 9.70 -20.43
N ASP A 492 -16.02 10.95 -20.42
CA ASP A 492 -14.97 11.48 -21.27
C ASP A 492 -14.10 12.44 -20.43
N LEU A 493 -12.88 12.01 -20.11
CA LEU A 493 -11.95 12.80 -19.32
C LEU A 493 -11.41 14.02 -20.10
N GLY A 494 -11.46 13.99 -21.43
CA GLY A 494 -11.12 15.11 -22.29
C GLY A 494 -12.04 16.34 -22.09
N LEU A 495 -13.19 16.17 -21.44
CA LEU A 495 -14.06 17.29 -21.07
C LEU A 495 -13.57 18.07 -19.84
N ILE A 496 -12.52 17.61 -19.16
CA ILE A 496 -11.89 18.35 -18.05
C ILE A 496 -10.93 19.37 -18.67
N ASP A 497 -11.42 20.61 -18.85
CA ASP A 497 -10.73 21.71 -19.54
C ASP A 497 -10.17 22.80 -18.60
N VAL A 498 -10.31 22.61 -17.29
CA VAL A 498 -9.77 23.52 -16.26
C VAL A 498 -8.31 23.22 -15.95
N PRO A 499 -7.55 24.15 -15.34
CA PRO A 499 -6.19 23.89 -14.90
C PRO A 499 -6.08 22.67 -13.98
N VAL A 500 -5.11 21.80 -14.24
CA VAL A 500 -4.91 20.52 -13.55
C VAL A 500 -3.54 20.45 -12.88
N TYR A 501 -3.49 20.14 -11.61
CA TYR A 501 -2.25 19.77 -10.90
C TYR A 501 -2.25 18.28 -10.63
N ILE A 502 -1.19 17.58 -11.04
CA ILE A 502 -1.06 16.14 -10.92
C ILE A 502 0.17 15.84 -10.05
N LEU A 503 -0.05 15.29 -8.86
CA LEU A 503 1.02 14.73 -8.04
C LEU A 503 1.06 13.22 -8.19
N ALA A 504 2.20 12.70 -8.61
CA ALA A 504 2.56 11.29 -8.46
C ALA A 504 3.71 11.14 -7.47
N THR A 505 3.99 9.93 -7.01
CA THR A 505 5.13 9.65 -6.12
C THR A 505 6.00 8.51 -6.66
N ARG A 506 7.33 8.69 -6.57
CA ARG A 506 8.30 7.89 -7.32
C ARG A 506 8.34 6.41 -6.94
N GLU A 507 8.23 6.12 -5.65
CA GLU A 507 8.25 4.77 -5.11
C GLU A 507 6.83 4.22 -4.86
N ASP A 508 5.83 4.75 -5.57
CA ASP A 508 4.45 4.31 -5.45
C ASP A 508 4.24 2.97 -6.18
N HIS A 509 3.92 1.94 -5.41
CA HIS A 509 3.64 0.60 -5.92
C HIS A 509 2.13 0.34 -6.15
N ILE A 510 1.27 1.28 -5.72
CA ILE A 510 -0.19 1.23 -5.88
C ILE A 510 -0.63 2.00 -7.11
N VAL A 511 -0.07 3.20 -7.27
CA VAL A 511 -0.30 4.11 -8.39
C VAL A 511 1.05 4.40 -9.06
N PRO A 512 1.51 3.57 -10.01
CA PRO A 512 2.75 3.85 -10.74
C PRO A 512 2.74 5.28 -11.28
N TRP A 513 3.83 6.02 -11.04
CA TRP A 513 3.87 7.42 -11.45
C TRP A 513 3.77 7.60 -12.96
N THR A 514 4.20 6.60 -13.73
CA THR A 514 4.07 6.53 -15.19
C THR A 514 2.61 6.47 -15.64
N SER A 515 1.76 5.76 -14.89
CA SER A 515 0.32 5.72 -15.14
C SER A 515 -0.37 7.01 -14.68
N ALA A 516 0.01 7.55 -13.52
CA ALA A 516 -0.52 8.85 -13.08
C ALA A 516 -0.14 9.98 -14.06
N PHE A 517 1.04 9.90 -14.70
CA PHE A 517 1.48 10.83 -15.72
C PHE A 517 0.52 10.87 -16.92
N GLN A 518 -0.08 9.74 -17.31
CA GLN A 518 -1.05 9.69 -18.42
C GLN A 518 -2.25 10.61 -18.21
N THR A 519 -2.59 10.96 -16.97
CA THR A 519 -3.64 11.94 -16.69
C THR A 519 -3.45 13.24 -17.45
N SER A 520 -2.20 13.69 -17.63
CA SER A 520 -1.87 14.92 -18.36
C SER A 520 -2.22 14.88 -19.86
N HIS A 521 -2.40 13.69 -20.42
CA HIS A 521 -2.81 13.46 -21.80
C HIS A 521 -4.28 13.08 -21.95
N LEU A 522 -4.95 12.71 -20.84
CA LEU A 522 -6.37 12.38 -20.83
C LEU A 522 -7.27 13.60 -20.67
N VAL A 523 -6.77 14.65 -20.04
CA VAL A 523 -7.51 15.91 -19.81
C VAL A 523 -7.11 16.95 -20.86
N SER A 524 -8.00 17.91 -21.16
CA SER A 524 -7.70 19.00 -22.11
C SER A 524 -7.22 20.28 -21.42
N GLY A 525 -7.37 20.38 -20.09
CA GLY A 525 -6.90 21.52 -19.31
C GLY A 525 -5.37 21.57 -19.21
N GLU A 526 -4.83 22.79 -19.04
CA GLU A 526 -3.39 22.98 -18.80
C GLU A 526 -2.95 22.21 -17.58
N SER A 527 -2.01 21.27 -17.75
CA SER A 527 -1.57 20.35 -16.74
C SER A 527 -0.19 20.69 -16.19
N ARG A 528 -0.04 20.69 -14.83
CA ARG A 528 1.24 20.70 -14.13
C ARG A 528 1.47 19.34 -13.50
N PHE A 529 2.44 18.58 -13.98
CA PHE A 529 2.84 17.30 -13.40
C PHE A 529 4.02 17.48 -12.45
N VAL A 530 3.90 16.92 -11.25
CA VAL A 530 4.92 16.93 -10.20
C VAL A 530 5.13 15.52 -9.67
N LEU A 531 6.40 15.12 -9.56
CA LEU A 531 6.78 13.82 -9.04
C LEU A 531 7.41 13.97 -7.66
N GLY A 532 6.72 13.54 -6.60
CA GLY A 532 7.24 13.53 -5.23
C GLY A 532 8.13 12.30 -4.96
N ALA A 533 9.11 12.44 -4.08
CA ALA A 533 9.85 11.29 -3.55
C ALA A 533 9.01 10.46 -2.58
N SER A 534 9.38 9.18 -2.41
CA SER A 534 8.74 8.21 -1.50
C SER A 534 7.47 7.55 -2.10
N GLY A 535 6.77 6.74 -1.27
CA GLY A 535 5.62 5.94 -1.71
C GLY A 535 4.28 6.64 -1.58
N HIS A 536 3.20 5.93 -1.90
CA HIS A 536 1.82 6.38 -2.08
C HIS A 536 1.32 7.37 -1.01
N ILE A 537 1.48 7.03 0.25
CA ILE A 537 1.01 7.87 1.37
C ILE A 537 2.12 8.80 1.85
N ALA A 538 3.31 8.26 2.11
CA ALA A 538 4.40 9.03 2.67
C ALA A 538 4.90 10.12 1.71
N GLY A 539 4.80 9.94 0.40
CA GLY A 539 5.12 10.95 -0.61
C GLY A 539 4.11 12.10 -0.64
N VAL A 540 2.82 11.80 -0.47
CA VAL A 540 1.75 12.80 -0.39
C VAL A 540 1.84 13.59 0.91
N ILE A 541 1.97 12.91 2.06
CA ILE A 541 2.09 13.55 3.37
C ILE A 541 3.57 13.92 3.63
N ASN A 542 3.98 15.01 3.00
CA ASN A 542 5.33 15.56 3.09
C ASN A 542 5.29 17.03 3.56
N PRO A 543 5.18 17.28 4.88
CA PRO A 543 4.95 18.62 5.41
C PRO A 543 6.06 19.62 5.05
N ALA A 544 5.68 20.80 4.56
CA ALA A 544 6.58 21.85 4.14
C ALA A 544 7.51 22.34 5.26
N ASN A 545 7.03 22.38 6.50
CA ASN A 545 7.78 22.83 7.68
C ASN A 545 8.95 21.90 8.06
N LYS A 546 8.90 20.61 7.66
CA LYS A 546 10.00 19.66 7.91
C LYS A 546 11.12 19.77 6.89
N ASN A 547 10.86 20.36 5.73
CA ASN A 547 11.79 20.52 4.61
C ASN A 547 12.64 19.27 4.33
N LYS A 548 11.98 18.12 4.35
CA LYS A 548 12.58 16.80 4.08
C LYS A 548 12.18 16.32 2.70
N ARG A 549 12.98 15.40 2.15
CA ARG A 549 12.79 14.80 0.83
C ARG A 549 13.02 15.80 -0.32
N ASN A 550 12.48 15.48 -1.47
CA ASN A 550 12.61 16.22 -2.72
C ASN A 550 11.42 15.90 -3.62
N TYR A 551 11.27 16.68 -4.66
CA TYR A 551 10.33 16.46 -5.74
C TYR A 551 10.94 16.92 -7.06
N TRP A 552 10.36 16.47 -8.17
CA TRP A 552 10.79 16.84 -9.52
C TRP A 552 9.70 17.61 -10.23
N VAL A 553 10.09 18.63 -10.98
CA VAL A 553 9.23 19.47 -11.82
C VAL A 553 9.87 19.69 -13.18
N CYS A 554 9.03 19.84 -14.19
CA CYS A 554 9.44 20.27 -15.52
C CYS A 554 8.73 21.57 -15.86
N GLU A 555 9.45 22.51 -16.45
CA GLU A 555 8.88 23.75 -16.98
C GLU A 555 8.57 23.58 -18.48
N GLY A 556 7.47 24.18 -18.93
CA GLY A 556 7.04 24.12 -20.32
C GLY A 556 6.04 23.01 -20.62
N GLU A 557 5.95 22.64 -21.90
CA GLU A 557 5.01 21.62 -22.36
C GLU A 557 5.36 20.23 -21.80
N ILE A 558 4.32 19.47 -21.44
CA ILE A 558 4.48 18.10 -20.96
C ILE A 558 4.79 17.20 -22.17
N PRO A 559 5.93 16.48 -22.19
CA PRO A 559 6.29 15.61 -23.29
C PRO A 559 5.42 14.35 -23.34
N ASP A 560 5.43 13.64 -24.49
CA ASP A 560 4.57 12.49 -24.74
C ASP A 560 4.79 11.30 -23.80
N THR A 561 6.02 11.14 -23.24
CA THR A 561 6.33 9.99 -22.41
C THR A 561 6.88 10.39 -21.04
N PRO A 562 6.59 9.59 -19.99
CA PRO A 562 7.10 9.85 -18.65
C PRO A 562 8.62 9.83 -18.56
N GLU A 563 9.32 9.00 -19.37
CA GLU A 563 10.78 8.94 -19.42
C GLU A 563 11.38 10.22 -20.00
N GLN A 564 10.75 10.79 -21.03
CA GLN A 564 11.17 12.09 -21.60
C GLN A 564 10.96 13.20 -20.57
N TRP A 565 9.83 13.18 -19.87
CA TRP A 565 9.54 14.14 -18.81
C TRP A 565 10.59 14.06 -17.70
N PHE A 566 10.90 12.85 -17.22
CA PHE A 566 11.87 12.66 -16.13
C PHE A 566 13.30 13.09 -16.49
N LYS A 567 13.70 12.91 -17.76
CA LYS A 567 15.01 13.38 -18.25
C LYS A 567 15.14 14.92 -18.26
N GLN A 568 14.02 15.63 -18.39
CA GLN A 568 13.99 17.10 -18.42
C GLN A 568 13.70 17.70 -17.03
N ALA A 569 13.14 16.89 -16.13
CA ALA A 569 12.72 17.33 -14.81
C ALA A 569 13.91 17.76 -13.95
N LYS A 570 13.71 18.83 -13.19
CA LYS A 570 14.65 19.33 -12.20
C LYS A 570 14.25 18.84 -10.82
N GLU A 571 15.22 18.32 -10.08
CA GLU A 571 15.04 17.97 -8.69
C GLU A 571 15.04 19.22 -7.83
N VAL A 572 14.05 19.33 -6.96
CA VAL A 572 13.87 20.43 -6.01
C VAL A 572 13.87 19.87 -4.58
N PRO A 573 14.76 20.29 -3.70
CA PRO A 573 14.74 19.87 -2.30
C PRO A 573 13.49 20.36 -1.56
N GLY A 574 12.96 19.53 -0.65
CA GLY A 574 11.87 19.90 0.23
C GLY A 574 10.52 19.29 -0.17
N SER A 575 9.45 19.99 0.18
CA SER A 575 8.08 19.51 0.04
C SER A 575 7.41 20.05 -1.22
N TRP A 576 6.73 19.18 -1.96
CA TRP A 576 5.86 19.55 -3.07
C TRP A 576 4.67 20.45 -2.64
N TRP A 577 4.31 20.49 -1.34
CA TRP A 577 3.24 21.38 -0.85
C TRP A 577 3.53 22.84 -1.14
N THR A 578 4.81 23.24 -1.17
CA THR A 578 5.20 24.63 -1.49
C THR A 578 4.99 24.96 -2.96
N ASP A 579 5.30 24.05 -3.86
CA ASP A 579 5.04 24.19 -5.30
C ASP A 579 3.53 24.25 -5.58
N TRP A 580 2.78 23.34 -4.97
CA TRP A 580 1.33 23.32 -5.09
C TRP A 580 0.66 24.59 -4.55
N ALA A 581 1.10 25.12 -3.41
CA ALA A 581 0.58 26.36 -2.86
C ALA A 581 0.82 27.55 -3.80
N GLN A 582 1.99 27.61 -4.47
CA GLN A 582 2.28 28.63 -5.48
C GLN A 582 1.37 28.48 -6.72
N TRP A 583 1.14 27.24 -7.18
CA TRP A 583 0.23 26.97 -8.28
C TRP A 583 -1.23 27.33 -7.93
N LEU A 584 -1.66 27.13 -6.69
CA LEU A 584 -3.00 27.47 -6.22
C LEU A 584 -3.24 28.97 -6.04
N GLU A 585 -2.20 29.78 -5.87
CA GLU A 585 -2.37 31.21 -5.56
C GLU A 585 -3.24 31.98 -6.57
N PRO A 586 -3.02 31.88 -7.91
CA PRO A 586 -3.90 32.52 -8.88
C PRO A 586 -5.32 31.90 -8.90
N MET A 587 -5.48 30.65 -8.44
CA MET A 587 -6.78 29.96 -8.41
C MET A 587 -7.68 30.42 -7.24
N LYS A 588 -7.20 31.26 -6.32
CA LYS A 588 -8.01 31.87 -5.25
C LYS A 588 -9.08 32.83 -5.74
N GLY A 589 -8.92 33.39 -6.95
CA GLY A 589 -9.88 34.33 -7.53
C GLY A 589 -9.98 35.67 -6.80
N GLY A 590 -8.90 36.10 -6.13
CA GLY A 590 -8.81 37.25 -5.25
C GLY A 590 -9.14 36.91 -3.80
N GLU A 591 -9.09 37.92 -2.92
CA GLU A 591 -9.29 37.76 -1.46
C GLU A 591 -10.63 38.35 -1.01
N VAL A 592 -11.23 37.71 -0.03
CA VAL A 592 -12.41 38.20 0.70
C VAL A 592 -12.16 38.08 2.21
N LYS A 593 -12.97 38.78 3.01
CA LYS A 593 -12.93 38.62 4.46
C LYS A 593 -13.28 37.18 4.83
N ALA A 594 -12.52 36.58 5.72
CA ALA A 594 -12.77 35.24 6.21
C ALA A 594 -14.17 35.09 6.83
N PRO A 595 -14.89 33.97 6.57
CA PRO A 595 -16.21 33.74 7.15
C PRO A 595 -16.10 33.66 8.67
N ALA A 596 -16.94 34.39 9.39
CA ALA A 596 -16.94 34.44 10.85
C ALA A 596 -17.43 33.13 11.49
N LYS A 597 -18.25 32.37 10.75
CA LYS A 597 -18.81 31.09 11.20
C LYS A 597 -18.93 30.13 10.01
N PRO A 598 -18.73 28.81 10.24
CA PRO A 598 -19.03 27.80 9.23
C PRO A 598 -20.51 27.75 8.87
N GLY A 599 -20.80 27.25 7.67
CA GLY A 599 -22.15 27.09 7.14
C GLY A 599 -22.82 28.40 6.73
N ASN A 600 -24.15 28.33 6.54
CA ASN A 600 -25.00 29.47 6.23
C ASN A 600 -26.43 29.25 6.83
N THR A 601 -27.40 30.05 6.45
CA THR A 601 -28.79 29.93 6.97
C THR A 601 -29.46 28.61 6.56
N LYS A 602 -29.13 28.05 5.41
CA LYS A 602 -29.63 26.76 4.89
C LYS A 602 -28.86 25.57 5.46
N PHE A 603 -27.55 25.68 5.50
CA PHE A 603 -26.62 24.64 5.95
C PHE A 603 -25.95 25.11 7.25
N LYS A 604 -26.60 24.81 8.38
CA LYS A 604 -26.10 25.20 9.71
C LYS A 604 -25.08 24.18 10.21
N PRO A 605 -24.13 24.57 11.05
CA PRO A 605 -23.27 23.61 11.76
C PRO A 605 -24.11 22.58 12.50
N ILE A 606 -23.77 21.30 12.32
CA ILE A 606 -24.45 20.14 12.91
C ILE A 606 -23.71 19.70 14.18
N GLU A 607 -22.42 19.51 14.06
CA GLU A 607 -21.50 19.08 15.14
C GLU A 607 -20.08 19.58 14.85
N PRO A 608 -19.18 19.66 15.85
CA PRO A 608 -17.78 20.00 15.61
C PRO A 608 -17.07 18.96 14.74
N ALA A 609 -16.09 19.41 13.92
CA ALA A 609 -15.13 18.50 13.30
C ALA A 609 -14.40 17.68 14.38
N PRO A 610 -14.04 16.43 14.10
CA PRO A 610 -14.05 15.74 12.82
C PRO A 610 -15.40 15.09 12.44
N GLY A 611 -16.46 15.30 13.22
CA GLY A 611 -17.76 14.67 13.03
C GLY A 611 -17.78 13.21 13.52
N ARG A 612 -18.93 12.54 13.36
CA ARG A 612 -19.12 11.18 13.84
C ARG A 612 -18.85 10.08 12.81
N TYR A 613 -18.98 10.37 11.50
CA TYR A 613 -18.77 9.35 10.46
C TYR A 613 -17.34 8.81 10.45
N VAL A 614 -16.35 9.68 10.61
CA VAL A 614 -14.94 9.29 10.67
C VAL A 614 -14.63 8.37 11.85
N LYS A 615 -15.40 8.45 12.95
CA LYS A 615 -15.20 7.65 14.17
C LYS A 615 -15.81 6.24 14.08
N GLN A 616 -16.63 5.97 13.05
CA GLN A 616 -17.22 4.65 12.84
C GLN A 616 -16.15 3.71 12.27
N ARG A 617 -15.76 2.69 13.02
CA ARG A 617 -14.82 1.67 12.57
C ARG A 617 -15.52 0.62 11.72
N ALA A 618 -14.81 0.06 10.72
CA ALA A 618 -15.22 -1.16 10.06
C ALA A 618 -15.14 -2.34 11.04
N VAL A 619 -16.17 -3.16 11.07
CA VAL A 619 -16.27 -4.33 11.96
C VAL A 619 -15.93 -5.59 11.18
#